data_d2059f761becde5bd2338252fa159a16
#
_entry.id   d2059f761becde5bd2338252fa159a16
#
_cell.length_a   1.000
_cell.length_b   1.000
_cell.length_c   1.000
_cell.angle_alpha   90.00
_cell.angle_beta   90.00
_cell.angle_gamma   90.00
#
_symmetry.space_group_name_H-M   'P 1'
#
loop_
_entity.id
_entity.type
_entity.pdbx_description
1 polymer ?
#
loop_
_entity_poly.entity_id
_entity_poly.type
_entity_poly.pdbx_seq_one_letter_code
_entity_poly.pdbx_strand_id
1 'polypeptide(L)'
;GASWRHPQGPGSTIDGKGDHPVVQVSYEDALAYAKWTGKRLPTEAEWEFAARGGLEQATYAWGDDFEPEGRPLVNVWQGRGGTFPVVPRTRSIMSVKAAGLVGTSPVQSFPANGYGLYDMTGNAWQWTADWYRSDAFRLQRSTEVVDSPRGPASSWDPEDSGAPPQAPKRVTRGGSFLCNE
;
A
#
# COMPACT_ATOMS: atom_id res chain seq x y z
N GLY A 1 -0.25 -9.35 -21.21
CA GLY A 1 -0.48 -8.47 -20.08
C GLY A 1 0.56 -8.67 -18.99
N ALA A 2 0.56 -7.79 -17.99
CA ALA A 2 1.39 -7.95 -16.79
C ALA A 2 0.84 -9.09 -15.92
N SER A 3 1.72 -9.74 -15.17
CA SER A 3 1.42 -10.77 -14.19
C SER A 3 2.51 -10.78 -13.14
N TRP A 4 2.33 -11.52 -12.07
CA TRP A 4 3.37 -11.62 -11.03
C TRP A 4 4.71 -12.19 -11.54
N ARG A 5 4.71 -13.01 -12.62
CA ARG A 5 5.93 -13.50 -13.28
C ARG A 5 6.52 -12.49 -14.27
N HIS A 6 5.68 -11.60 -14.79
CA HIS A 6 6.02 -10.57 -15.77
C HIS A 6 5.47 -9.22 -15.28
N PRO A 7 6.01 -8.65 -14.18
CA PRO A 7 5.38 -7.55 -13.46
C PRO A 7 5.26 -6.25 -14.27
N GLN A 8 6.12 -6.06 -15.26
CA GLN A 8 6.08 -4.91 -16.18
C GLN A 8 5.53 -5.26 -17.58
N GLY A 9 4.91 -6.45 -17.70
CA GLY A 9 4.38 -6.95 -18.96
C GLY A 9 5.29 -7.95 -19.67
N PRO A 10 4.94 -8.34 -20.92
CA PRO A 10 5.70 -9.32 -21.69
C PRO A 10 7.17 -8.94 -21.82
N GLY A 11 8.04 -9.92 -21.60
CA GLY A 11 9.49 -9.72 -21.65
C GLY A 11 10.14 -9.27 -20.34
N SER A 12 9.37 -8.88 -19.32
CA SER A 12 9.91 -8.67 -17.97
C SER A 12 10.00 -9.99 -17.21
N THR A 13 10.93 -10.07 -16.25
CA THR A 13 11.12 -11.23 -15.39
C THR A 13 11.16 -10.84 -13.91
N ILE A 14 11.10 -11.81 -13.04
CA ILE A 14 11.31 -11.67 -11.59
C ILE A 14 12.73 -12.10 -11.18
N ASP A 15 13.61 -12.34 -12.13
CA ASP A 15 15.00 -12.72 -11.84
C ASP A 15 15.70 -11.61 -11.04
N GLY A 16 16.37 -12.00 -9.96
CA GLY A 16 17.02 -11.06 -9.05
C GLY A 16 16.06 -10.25 -8.17
N LYS A 17 14.77 -10.58 -8.10
CA LYS A 17 13.73 -9.90 -7.30
C LYS A 17 13.16 -10.78 -6.19
N GLY A 18 13.92 -11.76 -5.72
CA GLY A 18 13.47 -12.67 -4.65
C GLY A 18 13.18 -12.00 -3.32
N ASP A 19 13.73 -10.82 -3.10
CA ASP A 19 13.55 -9.96 -1.93
C ASP A 19 12.57 -8.78 -2.16
N HIS A 20 11.94 -8.71 -3.34
CA HIS A 20 10.92 -7.70 -3.62
C HIS A 20 9.51 -8.19 -3.29
N PRO A 21 8.55 -7.27 -3.03
CA PRO A 21 7.16 -7.67 -2.86
C PRO A 21 6.62 -8.27 -4.15
N VAL A 22 5.80 -9.31 -4.04
CA VAL A 22 5.04 -9.79 -5.20
C VAL A 22 3.99 -8.76 -5.59
N VAL A 23 3.93 -8.43 -6.89
CA VAL A 23 2.98 -7.46 -7.45
C VAL A 23 2.17 -8.10 -8.59
N GLN A 24 1.17 -7.40 -9.12
CA GLN A 24 0.25 -7.91 -10.15
C GLN A 24 -0.49 -9.16 -9.69
N VAL A 25 -0.93 -9.16 -8.42
CA VAL A 25 -1.76 -10.19 -7.81
C VAL A 25 -3.17 -9.67 -7.58
N SER A 26 -4.17 -10.49 -7.85
CA SER A 26 -5.56 -10.18 -7.55
C SER A 26 -5.86 -10.35 -6.05
N TYR A 27 -7.05 -9.90 -5.63
CA TYR A 27 -7.53 -10.16 -4.28
C TYR A 27 -7.67 -11.67 -4.03
N GLU A 28 -8.14 -12.43 -5.02
CA GLU A 28 -8.30 -13.87 -4.94
C GLU A 28 -6.95 -14.57 -4.78
N ASP A 29 -5.91 -14.11 -5.47
CA ASP A 29 -4.54 -14.64 -5.31
C ASP A 29 -4.04 -14.41 -3.89
N ALA A 30 -4.20 -13.19 -3.38
CA ALA A 30 -3.79 -12.84 -2.01
C ALA A 30 -4.54 -13.66 -0.96
N LEU A 31 -5.86 -13.85 -1.15
CA LEU A 31 -6.69 -14.68 -0.28
C LEU A 31 -6.29 -16.15 -0.32
N ALA A 32 -5.99 -16.68 -1.51
CA ALA A 32 -5.53 -18.06 -1.69
C ALA A 32 -4.19 -18.29 -0.99
N TYR A 33 -3.25 -17.35 -1.13
CA TYR A 33 -1.97 -17.41 -0.44
C TYR A 33 -2.14 -17.36 1.09
N ALA A 34 -2.96 -16.45 1.61
CA ALA A 34 -3.23 -16.36 3.03
C ALA A 34 -3.79 -17.68 3.58
N LYS A 35 -4.77 -18.28 2.89
CA LYS A 35 -5.33 -19.60 3.25
C LYS A 35 -4.29 -20.70 3.21
N TRP A 36 -3.46 -20.75 2.16
CA TRP A 36 -2.41 -21.74 2.02
C TRP A 36 -1.42 -21.69 3.19
N THR A 37 -1.10 -20.49 3.69
CA THR A 37 -0.21 -20.32 4.85
C THR A 37 -0.92 -20.49 6.20
N GLY A 38 -2.20 -20.89 6.22
CA GLY A 38 -2.99 -21.00 7.46
C GLY A 38 -3.34 -19.66 8.10
N LYS A 39 -3.32 -18.57 7.31
CA LYS A 39 -3.59 -17.20 7.74
C LYS A 39 -4.82 -16.63 7.04
N ARG A 40 -5.09 -15.37 7.30
CA ARG A 40 -6.11 -14.57 6.62
C ARG A 40 -5.56 -13.18 6.26
N LEU A 41 -6.25 -12.48 5.40
CA LEU A 41 -6.00 -11.04 5.21
C LEU A 41 -6.42 -10.26 6.46
N PRO A 42 -5.71 -9.20 6.82
CA PRO A 42 -6.13 -8.31 7.91
C PRO A 42 -7.39 -7.55 7.50
N THR A 43 -8.20 -7.12 8.45
CA THR A 43 -9.18 -6.06 8.22
C THR A 43 -8.46 -4.73 8.00
N GLU A 44 -9.15 -3.74 7.42
CA GLU A 44 -8.61 -2.40 7.26
C GLU A 44 -8.19 -1.79 8.61
N ALA A 45 -9.01 -1.97 9.65
CA ALA A 45 -8.72 -1.49 10.99
C ALA A 45 -7.51 -2.18 11.63
N GLU A 46 -7.37 -3.50 11.45
CA GLU A 46 -6.19 -4.24 11.91
C GLU A 46 -4.93 -3.76 11.19
N TRP A 47 -5.04 -3.52 9.88
CA TRP A 47 -3.94 -3.00 9.09
C TRP A 47 -3.51 -1.60 9.57
N GLU A 48 -4.47 -0.69 9.78
CA GLU A 48 -4.21 0.67 10.26
C GLU A 48 -3.56 0.66 11.65
N PHE A 49 -4.07 -0.16 12.57
CA PHE A 49 -3.49 -0.33 13.89
C PHE A 49 -2.04 -0.84 13.82
N ALA A 50 -1.81 -1.83 12.97
CA ALA A 50 -0.48 -2.39 12.74
C ALA A 50 0.49 -1.37 12.14
N ALA A 51 0.03 -0.58 11.16
CA ALA A 51 0.83 0.44 10.50
C ALA A 51 1.26 1.57 11.45
N ARG A 52 0.39 1.96 12.40
CA ARG A 52 0.72 2.98 13.40
C ARG A 52 1.84 2.58 14.35
N GLY A 53 2.09 1.29 14.54
CA GLY A 53 3.23 0.81 15.32
C GLY A 53 3.28 1.33 16.77
N GLY A 54 2.12 1.66 17.37
CA GLY A 54 2.01 2.24 18.71
C GLY A 54 2.06 3.77 18.77
N LEU A 55 2.20 4.46 17.62
CA LEU A 55 2.12 5.92 17.58
C LEU A 55 0.66 6.38 17.59
N GLU A 56 0.34 7.34 18.45
CA GLU A 56 -0.96 7.97 18.53
C GLU A 56 -0.97 9.26 17.70
N GLN A 57 -1.93 9.38 16.78
CA GLN A 57 -2.20 10.56 15.96
C GLN A 57 -1.01 11.08 15.12
N ALA A 58 0.05 10.31 14.97
CA ALA A 58 1.16 10.68 14.11
C ALA A 58 0.73 10.70 12.62
N THR A 59 1.32 11.61 11.86
CA THR A 59 1.02 11.78 10.43
C THR A 59 1.45 10.57 9.62
N TYR A 60 2.63 10.02 9.91
CA TYR A 60 3.21 8.86 9.23
C TYR A 60 3.43 7.71 10.21
N ALA A 61 3.70 6.52 9.67
CA ALA A 61 4.01 5.32 10.44
C ALA A 61 5.31 5.41 11.28
N TRP A 62 6.08 6.48 11.10
CA TRP A 62 7.36 6.75 11.80
C TRP A 62 7.37 8.09 12.55
N GLY A 63 6.28 8.87 12.56
CA GLY A 63 6.21 10.16 13.24
C GLY A 63 5.57 11.25 12.38
N ASP A 64 5.88 12.51 12.66
CA ASP A 64 5.27 13.67 12.00
C ASP A 64 6.16 14.32 10.94
N ASP A 65 7.42 13.96 10.86
CA ASP A 65 8.35 14.43 9.83
C ASP A 65 8.46 13.42 8.70
N PHE A 66 8.18 13.86 7.47
CA PHE A 66 8.26 13.00 6.28
C PHE A 66 9.68 12.51 5.99
N GLU A 67 10.67 13.37 6.16
CA GLU A 67 12.09 13.07 5.92
C GLU A 67 12.94 13.36 7.17
N PRO A 68 12.82 12.58 8.24
CA PRO A 68 13.62 12.81 9.43
C PRO A 68 15.12 12.85 9.09
N GLU A 69 15.80 13.88 9.58
CA GLU A 69 17.22 14.10 9.28
C GLU A 69 17.54 14.18 7.76
N GLY A 70 16.55 14.53 6.95
CA GLY A 70 16.67 14.62 5.50
C GLY A 70 16.79 13.25 4.80
N ARG A 71 16.32 12.18 5.43
CA ARG A 71 16.32 10.81 4.88
C ARG A 71 14.89 10.32 4.68
N PRO A 72 14.48 9.94 3.48
CA PRO A 72 13.18 9.31 3.27
C PRO A 72 13.15 7.95 3.97
N LEU A 73 12.05 7.68 4.68
CA LEU A 73 11.79 6.41 5.34
C LEU A 73 10.78 5.54 4.60
N VAL A 74 10.53 5.85 3.33
CA VAL A 74 9.47 5.23 2.53
C VAL A 74 9.80 5.23 1.05
N ASN A 75 9.36 4.22 0.32
CA ASN A 75 9.42 4.16 -1.13
C ASN A 75 8.10 4.64 -1.73
N VAL A 76 8.00 5.94 -2.00
CA VAL A 76 6.86 6.61 -2.66
C VAL A 76 7.34 7.50 -3.79
N TRP A 77 6.41 7.94 -4.63
CA TRP A 77 6.70 8.88 -5.70
C TRP A 77 7.04 10.26 -5.13
N GLN A 78 8.24 10.74 -5.41
CA GLN A 78 8.73 12.05 -4.95
C GLN A 78 8.84 13.07 -6.10
N GLY A 79 8.03 12.91 -7.14
CA GLY A 79 8.03 13.76 -8.31
C GLY A 79 7.02 14.91 -8.29
N ARG A 80 7.29 15.97 -9.03
CA ARG A 80 6.30 17.05 -9.25
C ARG A 80 5.27 16.64 -10.29
N GLY A 81 3.96 16.70 -9.89
CA GLY A 81 2.84 16.92 -10.82
C GLY A 81 2.61 15.86 -11.88
N GLY A 82 1.98 14.77 -11.55
CA GLY A 82 1.02 14.03 -12.38
C GLY A 82 1.42 13.44 -13.73
N THR A 83 2.57 13.77 -14.30
CA THR A 83 3.04 13.19 -15.56
C THR A 83 4.17 12.20 -15.31
N PHE A 84 3.99 10.99 -15.77
CA PHE A 84 4.96 9.90 -15.66
C PHE A 84 5.85 9.85 -16.90
N PRO A 85 7.18 9.72 -16.79
CA PRO A 85 8.02 9.83 -15.61
C PRO A 85 8.41 11.29 -15.34
N VAL A 86 8.11 11.80 -14.16
CA VAL A 86 8.52 13.14 -13.75
C VAL A 86 9.75 13.07 -12.87
N VAL A 87 10.67 13.96 -13.18
CA VAL A 87 11.90 14.11 -12.41
C VAL A 87 11.57 14.57 -10.99
N PRO A 88 11.95 13.86 -9.93
CA PRO A 88 11.67 14.23 -8.54
C PRO A 88 12.13 15.64 -8.19
N ARG A 89 11.39 16.25 -7.26
CA ARG A 89 11.48 17.66 -6.89
C ARG A 89 12.71 18.03 -6.06
N THR A 90 13.30 17.09 -5.41
CA THR A 90 14.39 17.30 -4.51
C THR A 90 15.50 16.31 -4.78
N ARG A 91 16.68 16.60 -4.27
CA ARG A 91 17.89 15.74 -4.12
C ARG A 91 17.80 14.28 -4.56
N SER A 92 16.62 13.83 -4.83
CA SER A 92 16.17 12.49 -4.68
C SER A 92 16.17 11.66 -5.96
N ILE A 93 16.15 12.21 -7.18
CA ILE A 93 16.43 11.32 -8.31
C ILE A 93 17.83 10.75 -8.24
N MET A 94 18.77 11.55 -7.77
CA MET A 94 20.11 11.02 -7.55
C MET A 94 20.14 10.02 -6.39
N SER A 95 19.36 10.23 -5.31
CA SER A 95 19.30 9.27 -4.20
C SER A 95 18.39 8.08 -4.50
N VAL A 96 17.26 8.27 -5.16
CA VAL A 96 16.38 7.16 -5.60
C VAL A 96 17.02 6.38 -6.77
N LYS A 97 17.64 7.05 -7.75
CA LYS A 97 18.47 6.36 -8.77
C LYS A 97 19.76 5.81 -8.20
N ALA A 98 20.41 6.50 -7.27
CA ALA A 98 21.61 6.01 -6.60
C ALA A 98 21.31 4.85 -5.65
N ALA A 99 20.07 4.80 -5.10
CA ALA A 99 19.57 3.64 -4.37
C ALA A 99 19.00 2.54 -5.27
N GLY A 100 18.92 2.75 -6.60
CA GLY A 100 18.35 1.78 -7.53
C GLY A 100 16.82 1.60 -7.41
N LEU A 101 16.14 2.50 -6.72
CA LEU A 101 14.70 2.39 -6.40
C LEU A 101 13.84 2.99 -7.52
N VAL A 102 13.90 2.44 -8.72
CA VAL A 102 12.89 2.70 -9.76
C VAL A 102 11.91 1.52 -9.77
N GLY A 103 10.74 1.72 -9.16
CA GLY A 103 9.77 0.65 -8.95
C GLY A 103 9.71 0.20 -7.49
N THR A 104 9.41 -1.07 -7.25
CA THR A 104 9.45 -1.63 -5.90
C THR A 104 10.87 -1.68 -5.36
N SER A 105 11.04 -1.47 -4.06
CA SER A 105 12.28 -1.74 -3.32
C SER A 105 12.30 -3.17 -2.77
N PRO A 106 13.48 -3.72 -2.46
CA PRO A 106 13.58 -4.90 -1.62
C PRO A 106 12.80 -4.69 -0.31
N VAL A 107 12.16 -5.72 0.19
CA VAL A 107 11.48 -5.66 1.49
C VAL A 107 12.47 -5.34 2.60
N GLN A 108 12.00 -4.64 3.65
CA GLN A 108 12.85 -4.23 4.78
C GLN A 108 13.97 -3.23 4.41
N SER A 109 13.82 -2.51 3.28
CA SER A 109 14.78 -1.45 2.90
C SER A 109 14.73 -0.24 3.84
N PHE A 110 13.67 -0.11 4.62
CA PHE A 110 13.44 0.97 5.58
C PHE A 110 13.27 0.41 6.99
N PRO A 111 13.44 1.23 8.04
CA PRO A 111 13.25 0.77 9.42
C PRO A 111 11.86 0.20 9.69
N ALA A 112 11.79 -0.78 10.57
CA ALA A 112 10.52 -1.28 11.10
C ALA A 112 9.82 -0.22 11.95
N ASN A 113 8.49 -0.27 12.00
CA ASN A 113 7.72 0.52 12.96
C ASN A 113 7.84 -0.04 14.39
N GLY A 114 7.19 0.60 15.35
CA GLY A 114 7.28 0.21 16.77
C GLY A 114 6.74 -1.20 17.10
N TYR A 115 6.02 -1.84 16.17
CA TYR A 115 5.58 -3.25 16.29
C TYR A 115 6.48 -4.23 15.51
N GLY A 116 7.60 -3.77 14.98
CA GLY A 116 8.53 -4.59 14.22
C GLY A 116 8.07 -4.91 12.80
N LEU A 117 7.11 -4.16 12.27
CA LEU A 117 6.58 -4.35 10.91
C LEU A 117 7.27 -3.42 9.92
N TYR A 118 7.58 -3.97 8.75
CA TYR A 118 8.24 -3.27 7.66
C TYR A 118 7.25 -2.95 6.54
N ASP A 119 7.61 -1.97 5.71
CA ASP A 119 6.92 -1.65 4.44
C ASP A 119 5.40 -1.42 4.60
N MET A 120 4.99 -0.92 5.77
CA MET A 120 3.58 -0.58 6.03
C MET A 120 3.14 0.68 5.26
N THR A 121 4.07 1.45 4.72
CA THR A 121 3.80 2.63 3.89
C THR A 121 4.67 2.57 2.65
N GLY A 122 4.10 2.89 1.48
CA GLY A 122 4.78 2.90 0.19
C GLY A 122 5.07 1.50 -0.36
N ASN A 123 5.99 1.43 -1.30
CA ASN A 123 6.46 0.25 -2.02
C ASN A 123 5.37 -0.43 -2.88
N ALA A 124 4.42 -1.15 -2.27
CA ALA A 124 3.31 -1.79 -2.98
C ALA A 124 2.02 -1.74 -2.15
N TRP A 125 0.88 -1.48 -2.80
CA TRP A 125 -0.44 -1.56 -2.19
C TRP A 125 -0.69 -2.94 -1.57
N GLN A 126 -1.32 -2.95 -0.40
CA GLN A 126 -1.59 -4.17 0.38
C GLN A 126 -3.09 -4.42 0.47
N TRP A 127 -3.51 -5.64 0.13
CA TRP A 127 -4.91 -6.07 0.22
C TRP A 127 -5.36 -6.25 1.67
N THR A 128 -6.55 -5.71 1.98
CA THR A 128 -7.26 -6.00 3.23
C THR A 128 -8.53 -6.81 2.96
N ALA A 129 -9.15 -7.35 4.00
CA ALA A 129 -10.33 -8.19 3.86
C ALA A 129 -11.62 -7.41 3.55
N ASP A 130 -11.61 -6.09 3.76
CA ASP A 130 -12.81 -5.26 3.75
C ASP A 130 -13.30 -4.95 2.33
N TRP A 131 -14.62 -4.86 2.19
CA TRP A 131 -15.23 -4.27 1.01
C TRP A 131 -15.05 -2.75 1.02
N TYR A 132 -14.71 -2.18 -0.13
CA TYR A 132 -14.63 -0.73 -0.28
C TYR A 132 -16.03 -0.13 -0.43
N ARG A 133 -16.29 0.92 0.34
CA ARG A 133 -17.46 1.81 0.17
C ARG A 133 -17.00 3.25 0.33
N SER A 134 -17.37 4.11 -0.61
CA SER A 134 -17.03 5.53 -0.56
C SER A 134 -17.66 6.27 0.63
N ASP A 135 -18.72 5.72 1.20
CA ASP A 135 -19.45 6.26 2.35
C ASP A 135 -19.22 5.50 3.68
N ALA A 136 -18.27 4.56 3.72
CA ALA A 136 -18.05 3.68 4.88
C ALA A 136 -17.87 4.47 6.19
N PHE A 137 -16.99 5.45 6.21
CA PHE A 137 -16.74 6.27 7.40
C PHE A 137 -17.92 7.16 7.77
N ARG A 138 -18.74 7.58 6.80
CA ARG A 138 -19.96 8.33 7.08
C ARG A 138 -21.02 7.47 7.74
N LEU A 139 -21.14 6.21 7.33
CA LEU A 139 -22.08 5.25 7.93
C LEU A 139 -21.65 4.81 9.32
N GLN A 140 -20.34 4.77 9.58
CA GLN A 140 -19.77 4.42 10.88
C GLN A 140 -19.74 5.58 11.89
N ARG A 141 -20.27 6.76 11.56
CA ARG A 141 -20.40 7.89 12.48
C ARG A 141 -21.43 7.63 13.59
N SER A 142 -21.23 6.57 14.35
CA SER A 142 -21.84 6.42 15.65
C SER A 142 -20.91 7.07 16.69
N THR A 143 -21.48 7.59 17.77
CA THR A 143 -20.73 8.08 18.93
C THR A 143 -20.11 6.94 19.73
N GLU A 144 -20.32 5.71 19.31
CA GLU A 144 -19.86 4.50 19.97
C GLU A 144 -18.58 3.96 19.31
N VAL A 145 -17.66 3.52 20.13
CA VAL A 145 -16.46 2.80 19.67
C VAL A 145 -16.91 1.44 19.14
N VAL A 146 -16.57 1.14 17.89
CA VAL A 146 -16.83 -0.16 17.28
C VAL A 146 -15.61 -1.04 17.52
N ASP A 147 -15.81 -2.12 18.28
CA ASP A 147 -14.75 -3.09 18.52
C ASP A 147 -14.57 -3.99 17.29
N SER A 148 -13.29 -4.17 16.88
CA SER A 148 -12.87 -5.08 15.81
C SER A 148 -13.71 -4.95 14.53
N PRO A 149 -13.85 -3.76 13.94
CA PRO A 149 -14.72 -3.54 12.78
C PRO A 149 -14.26 -4.39 11.59
N ARG A 150 -15.24 -4.97 10.89
CA ARG A 150 -15.01 -5.84 9.71
C ARG A 150 -15.39 -5.17 8.39
N GLY A 151 -15.57 -3.86 8.43
CA GLY A 151 -16.00 -3.09 7.28
C GLY A 151 -17.44 -3.37 6.83
N PRO A 152 -17.86 -2.80 5.70
CA PRO A 152 -19.20 -2.98 5.14
C PRO A 152 -19.41 -4.39 4.57
N ALA A 153 -20.68 -4.80 4.49
CA ALA A 153 -21.05 -6.13 3.98
C ALA A 153 -20.89 -6.26 2.45
N SER A 154 -20.81 -5.14 1.73
CA SER A 154 -20.67 -5.12 0.26
C SER A 154 -19.98 -3.85 -0.21
N SER A 155 -19.39 -3.92 -1.40
CA SER A 155 -18.83 -2.76 -2.10
C SER A 155 -19.92 -1.80 -2.57
N TRP A 156 -19.62 -0.51 -2.50
CA TRP A 156 -20.45 0.53 -3.10
C TRP A 156 -19.64 1.79 -3.42
N ASP A 157 -19.74 2.26 -4.66
CA ASP A 157 -19.08 3.46 -5.12
C ASP A 157 -19.88 4.07 -6.27
N PRO A 158 -20.75 5.05 -6.03
CA PRO A 158 -21.64 5.62 -7.04
C PRO A 158 -20.88 6.44 -8.10
N GLU A 159 -19.65 6.86 -7.80
CA GLU A 159 -18.81 7.64 -8.72
C GLU A 159 -17.87 6.75 -9.54
N ASP A 160 -18.00 5.41 -9.41
CA ASP A 160 -17.16 4.48 -10.14
C ASP A 160 -17.37 4.58 -11.64
N SER A 161 -16.35 5.08 -12.34
CA SER A 161 -16.26 5.13 -13.79
C SER A 161 -15.44 3.99 -14.39
N GLY A 162 -15.00 3.03 -13.54
CA GLY A 162 -14.20 1.89 -13.97
C GLY A 162 -14.92 0.94 -14.94
N ALA A 163 -14.20 0.02 -15.50
CA ALA A 163 -14.74 -1.01 -16.40
C ALA A 163 -14.51 -2.41 -15.79
N PRO A 164 -15.58 -3.15 -15.48
CA PRO A 164 -17.00 -2.78 -15.61
C PRO A 164 -17.45 -1.77 -14.55
N PRO A 165 -18.39 -0.87 -14.87
CA PRO A 165 -18.95 0.05 -13.89
C PRO A 165 -19.53 -0.69 -12.68
N GLN A 166 -19.32 -0.13 -11.49
CA GLN A 166 -19.80 -0.73 -10.23
C GLN A 166 -19.22 -2.13 -9.93
N ALA A 167 -18.07 -2.47 -10.51
CA ALA A 167 -17.38 -3.71 -10.16
C ALA A 167 -17.11 -3.77 -8.64
N PRO A 168 -17.26 -4.92 -8.00
CA PRO A 168 -16.94 -5.07 -6.59
C PRO A 168 -15.50 -4.69 -6.29
N LYS A 169 -15.29 -3.85 -5.28
CA LYS A 169 -13.98 -3.35 -4.87
C LYS A 169 -13.61 -3.80 -3.47
N ARG A 170 -12.34 -4.07 -3.25
CA ARG A 170 -11.76 -4.34 -1.93
C ARG A 170 -10.86 -3.18 -1.52
N VAL A 171 -10.73 -2.97 -0.23
CA VAL A 171 -9.84 -1.96 0.33
C VAL A 171 -8.38 -2.40 0.14
N THR A 172 -7.55 -1.48 -0.32
CA THR A 172 -6.10 -1.58 -0.30
C THR A 172 -5.52 -0.46 0.56
N ARG A 173 -4.39 -0.73 1.22
CA ARG A 173 -3.75 0.20 2.14
C ARG A 173 -2.25 0.31 1.84
N GLY A 174 -1.60 1.30 2.44
CA GLY A 174 -0.16 1.49 2.41
C GLY A 174 0.37 2.37 1.29
N GLY A 175 -0.34 2.50 0.19
CA GLY A 175 0.19 3.20 -0.98
C GLY A 175 1.26 2.39 -1.71
N SER A 176 1.91 3.00 -2.67
CA SER A 176 2.94 2.36 -3.49
C SER A 176 4.05 3.35 -3.89
N PHE A 177 5.09 2.85 -4.53
CA PHE A 177 6.14 3.67 -5.12
C PHE A 177 5.62 4.67 -6.19
N LEU A 178 4.37 4.55 -6.62
CA LEU A 178 3.72 5.47 -7.58
C LEU A 178 2.83 6.52 -6.89
N CYS A 179 2.59 6.39 -5.58
CA CYS A 179 1.76 7.34 -4.85
C CYS A 179 2.58 8.55 -4.41
N ASN A 180 1.92 9.73 -4.40
CA ASN A 180 2.50 10.92 -3.79
C ASN A 180 2.44 10.79 -2.26
N GLU A 181 3.23 11.61 -1.57
CA GLU A 181 3.15 11.85 -0.13
C GLU A 181 1.78 12.44 0.27
#